data_cf9b422d4d2a7c1d058dce33515d1858
#
_entry.id   cf9b422d4d2a7c1d058dce33515d1858
#
_cell.length_a   1.000
_cell.length_b   1.000
_cell.length_c   1.000
_cell.angle_alpha   90.00
_cell.angle_beta   90.00
_cell.angle_gamma   90.00
#
_symmetry.space_group_name_H-M   'P 1'
#
loop_
_entity.id
_entity.type
_entity.pdbx_description
1 polymer ?
#
loop_
_entity_poly.entity_id
_entity_poly.type
_entity_poly.pdbx_seq_one_letter_code
_entity_poly.pdbx_strand_id
1 'polypeptide(L)'
;MQSDRHARKGTAAATGDPLIGRLLDRRYRIGARIARGGMASVYEATDLRLDRTVAVKVMHPGMGDDEEFAARFVREARAAARLSHPNVVAVYDQGDEDGTVFLAMELVPGHTLRDVIRKESPMPATRALALLEPVLSALASAHRAGLVHRDVKPENVLIADDGR
;
A
#
# COMPACT_ATOMS: atom_id res chain seq x y z
N MET A 1 26.60 24.05 -48.35
CA MET A 1 27.44 23.51 -47.31
C MET A 1 26.65 23.42 -46.05
N GLN A 2 26.20 22.20 -45.76
CA GLN A 2 25.18 21.87 -44.75
C GLN A 2 25.79 21.85 -43.36
N SER A 3 25.10 22.48 -42.43
CA SER A 3 25.41 22.41 -41.01
C SER A 3 24.32 21.56 -40.35
N ASP A 4 24.69 20.37 -40.01
CA ASP A 4 23.87 19.45 -39.19
C ASP A 4 23.68 20.01 -37.79
N ARG A 5 22.43 20.34 -37.46
CA ARG A 5 22.02 20.61 -36.11
C ARG A 5 21.49 19.29 -35.50
N HIS A 6 22.37 18.61 -34.84
CA HIS A 6 21.96 17.53 -33.92
C HIS A 6 21.20 18.15 -32.76
N ALA A 7 19.89 17.99 -32.79
CA ALA A 7 19.04 18.24 -31.66
C ALA A 7 19.35 17.18 -30.59
N ARG A 8 20.09 17.61 -29.56
CA ARG A 8 20.20 16.85 -28.32
C ARG A 8 18.82 16.84 -27.67
N LYS A 9 18.13 15.71 -27.74
CA LYS A 9 17.02 15.40 -26.85
C LYS A 9 17.60 15.40 -25.43
N GLY A 10 17.30 16.43 -24.68
CA GLY A 10 17.52 16.45 -23.25
C GLY A 10 16.71 15.32 -22.62
N THR A 11 17.40 14.30 -22.17
CA THR A 11 16.87 13.36 -21.21
C THR A 11 16.56 14.16 -19.96
N ALA A 12 15.29 14.47 -19.74
CA ALA A 12 14.84 14.92 -18.44
C ALA A 12 15.32 13.86 -17.44
N ALA A 13 16.22 14.25 -16.57
CA ALA A 13 16.62 13.43 -15.44
C ALA A 13 15.33 13.16 -14.66
N ALA A 14 14.84 11.95 -14.75
CA ALA A 14 13.76 11.50 -13.93
C ALA A 14 14.28 11.57 -12.49
N THR A 15 13.81 12.55 -11.72
CA THR A 15 13.89 12.56 -10.27
C THR A 15 12.99 11.43 -9.78
N GLY A 16 13.34 10.19 -10.15
CA GLY A 16 12.57 9.00 -9.91
C GLY A 16 12.88 8.46 -8.52
N ASP A 17 11.83 7.98 -7.85
CA ASP A 17 11.95 7.13 -6.69
C ASP A 17 12.88 5.94 -7.02
N PRO A 18 14.00 5.75 -6.28
CA PRO A 18 14.99 4.72 -6.60
C PRO A 18 14.46 3.30 -6.47
N LEU A 19 13.32 3.09 -5.81
CA LEU A 19 12.69 1.79 -5.69
C LEU A 19 11.95 1.37 -6.95
N ILE A 20 11.47 2.31 -7.75
CA ILE A 20 10.73 2.00 -8.98
C ILE A 20 11.64 1.23 -9.96
N GLY A 21 11.16 0.09 -10.42
CA GLY A 21 11.89 -0.82 -11.29
C GLY A 21 12.77 -1.84 -10.56
N ARG A 22 12.99 -1.68 -9.24
CA ARG A 22 13.71 -2.69 -8.45
C ARG A 22 12.90 -3.99 -8.32
N LEU A 23 13.63 -5.06 -8.18
CA LEU A 23 13.09 -6.39 -7.91
C LEU A 23 13.41 -6.77 -6.46
N LEU A 24 12.39 -6.87 -5.62
CA LEU A 24 12.52 -7.31 -4.24
C LEU A 24 12.30 -8.82 -4.13
N ASP A 25 13.15 -9.49 -3.37
CA ASP A 25 13.10 -10.94 -3.11
C ASP A 25 13.04 -11.78 -4.41
N ARG A 26 13.64 -11.29 -5.49
CA ARG A 26 13.58 -11.90 -6.83
C ARG A 26 12.16 -12.20 -7.30
N ARG A 27 11.18 -11.53 -6.74
CA ARG A 27 9.76 -11.82 -6.94
C ARG A 27 8.92 -10.60 -7.27
N TYR A 28 9.08 -9.50 -6.53
CA TYR A 28 8.22 -8.33 -6.64
C TYR A 28 8.92 -7.22 -7.40
N ARG A 29 8.48 -6.96 -8.61
CA ARG A 29 8.95 -5.82 -9.40
C ARG A 29 8.18 -4.58 -9.04
N ILE A 30 8.84 -3.60 -8.46
CA ILE A 30 8.24 -2.36 -7.99
C ILE A 30 7.87 -1.47 -9.17
N GLY A 31 6.62 -1.08 -9.24
CA GLY A 31 6.06 -0.13 -10.20
C GLY A 31 5.83 1.25 -9.58
N ALA A 32 4.74 1.89 -9.97
CA ALA A 32 4.40 3.23 -9.51
C ALA A 32 4.12 3.30 -8.01
N ARG A 33 4.53 4.39 -7.38
CA ARG A 33 4.16 4.67 -5.99
C ARG A 33 2.71 5.16 -5.94
N ILE A 34 1.89 4.52 -5.10
CA ILE A 34 0.46 4.83 -4.95
C ILE A 34 0.14 5.58 -3.66
N ALA A 35 1.01 5.49 -2.65
CA ALA A 35 0.85 6.24 -1.41
C ALA A 35 2.19 6.48 -0.72
N ARG A 36 2.28 7.55 0.06
CA ARG A 36 3.42 7.85 0.91
C ARG A 36 2.96 8.26 2.30
N GLY A 37 3.37 7.50 3.31
CA GLY A 37 3.19 7.83 4.71
C GLY A 37 4.48 8.34 5.38
N GLY A 38 4.43 8.61 6.67
CA GLY A 38 5.59 9.05 7.45
C GLY A 38 6.66 7.97 7.61
N MET A 39 6.30 6.69 7.61
CA MET A 39 7.18 5.56 7.92
C MET A 39 7.40 4.63 6.74
N ALA A 40 6.46 4.58 5.82
CA ALA A 40 6.50 3.68 4.67
C ALA A 40 5.84 4.31 3.46
N SER A 41 6.19 3.81 2.28
CA SER A 41 5.50 4.09 1.03
C SER A 41 4.88 2.83 0.47
N VAL A 42 3.79 2.96 -0.27
CA VAL A 42 3.10 1.84 -0.92
C VAL A 42 3.25 1.98 -2.43
N TYR A 43 3.60 0.88 -3.07
CA TYR A 43 3.81 0.78 -4.51
C TYR A 43 2.88 -0.26 -5.11
N GLU A 44 2.43 -0.01 -6.31
CA GLU A 44 1.96 -1.08 -7.18
C GLU A 44 3.18 -1.92 -7.58
N ALA A 45 3.05 -3.23 -7.58
CA ALA A 45 4.11 -4.14 -7.96
C ALA A 45 3.58 -5.35 -8.71
N THR A 46 4.45 -6.00 -9.46
CA THR A 46 4.15 -7.27 -10.13
C THR A 46 4.80 -8.42 -9.38
N ASP A 47 3.99 -9.35 -8.91
CA ASP A 47 4.45 -10.64 -8.40
C ASP A 47 4.79 -11.53 -9.60
N LEU A 48 6.08 -11.67 -9.90
CA LEU A 48 6.55 -12.43 -11.07
C LEU A 48 6.34 -13.94 -10.91
N ARG A 49 6.20 -14.42 -9.68
CA ARG A 49 6.01 -15.88 -9.43
C ARG A 49 4.58 -16.31 -9.71
N LEU A 50 3.61 -15.49 -9.35
CA LEU A 50 2.18 -15.79 -9.54
C LEU A 50 1.55 -14.99 -10.68
N ASP A 51 2.34 -14.16 -11.37
CA ASP A 51 1.89 -13.31 -12.49
C ASP A 51 0.63 -12.50 -12.14
N ARG A 52 0.75 -11.73 -11.05
CA ARG A 52 -0.35 -10.88 -10.58
C ARG A 52 0.15 -9.54 -10.06
N THR A 53 -0.72 -8.55 -10.12
CA THR A 53 -0.46 -7.24 -9.51
C THR A 53 -0.77 -7.29 -8.02
N VAL A 54 0.13 -6.72 -7.22
CA VAL A 54 0.02 -6.62 -5.76
C VAL A 54 0.37 -5.21 -5.30
N ALA A 55 0.06 -4.88 -4.05
CA ALA A 55 0.61 -3.71 -3.39
C ALA A 55 1.82 -4.12 -2.55
N VAL A 56 2.88 -3.34 -2.58
CA VAL A 56 4.05 -3.54 -1.74
C VAL A 56 4.28 -2.30 -0.89
N LYS A 57 4.21 -2.48 0.42
CA LYS A 57 4.51 -1.45 1.40
C LYS A 57 5.98 -1.59 1.81
N VAL A 58 6.75 -0.52 1.62
CA VAL A 58 8.19 -0.50 1.87
C VAL A 58 8.50 0.52 2.95
N MET A 59 9.21 0.12 3.99
CA MET A 59 9.70 1.05 5.00
C MET A 59 10.67 2.06 4.39
N HIS A 60 10.59 3.31 4.84
CA HIS A 60 11.51 4.34 4.39
C HIS A 60 12.95 3.98 4.80
N PRO A 61 13.96 4.35 3.98
CA PRO A 61 15.37 4.16 4.32
C PRO A 61 15.70 4.75 5.68
N GLY A 62 16.50 4.02 6.47
CA GLY A 62 16.86 4.40 7.83
C GLY A 62 15.88 3.92 8.92
N MET A 63 14.63 3.68 8.59
CA MET A 63 13.65 3.11 9.53
C MET A 63 13.91 1.63 9.81
N GLY A 64 14.42 0.89 8.83
CA GLY A 64 14.82 -0.51 8.97
C GLY A 64 16.08 -0.71 9.83
N ASP A 65 16.88 0.34 10.06
CA ASP A 65 18.07 0.32 10.90
C ASP A 65 17.70 0.37 12.40
N ASP A 66 16.51 0.82 12.74
CA ASP A 66 15.93 0.70 14.08
C ASP A 66 15.31 -0.70 14.21
N GLU A 67 16.05 -1.61 14.89
CA GLU A 67 15.64 -3.00 15.07
C GLU A 67 14.28 -3.14 15.77
N GLU A 68 13.99 -2.28 16.73
CA GLU A 68 12.70 -2.30 17.45
C GLU A 68 11.54 -1.94 16.50
N PHE A 69 11.75 -0.94 15.67
CA PHE A 69 10.76 -0.48 14.70
C PHE A 69 10.51 -1.54 13.61
N ALA A 70 11.58 -2.12 13.06
CA ALA A 70 11.50 -3.19 12.08
C ALA A 70 10.81 -4.44 12.67
N ALA A 71 11.14 -4.81 13.91
CA ALA A 71 10.50 -5.92 14.61
C ALA A 71 9.01 -5.70 14.85
N ARG A 72 8.60 -4.46 15.16
CA ARG A 72 7.20 -4.09 15.30
C ARG A 72 6.46 -4.23 13.96
N PHE A 73 7.04 -3.71 12.89
CA PHE A 73 6.48 -3.81 11.53
C PHE A 73 6.23 -5.28 11.15
N VAL A 74 7.20 -6.16 11.38
CA VAL A 74 7.10 -7.60 11.10
C VAL A 74 6.03 -8.26 11.97
N ARG A 75 5.95 -7.93 13.27
CA ARG A 75 4.91 -8.47 14.17
C ARG A 75 3.50 -8.07 13.74
N GLU A 76 3.31 -6.82 13.41
CA GLU A 76 2.02 -6.31 12.94
C GLU A 76 1.62 -6.97 11.61
N ALA A 77 2.57 -7.15 10.70
CA ALA A 77 2.35 -7.86 9.45
C ALA A 77 1.92 -9.32 9.67
N ARG A 78 2.59 -10.04 10.58
CA ARG A 78 2.24 -11.42 10.93
C ARG A 78 0.86 -11.53 11.56
N ALA A 79 0.51 -10.58 12.41
CA ALA A 79 -0.81 -10.53 13.02
C ALA A 79 -1.90 -10.28 11.96
N ALA A 80 -1.69 -9.31 11.08
CA ALA A 80 -2.60 -9.01 9.99
C ALA A 80 -2.74 -10.16 8.99
N ALA A 81 -1.67 -10.92 8.74
CA ALA A 81 -1.69 -12.06 7.84
C ALA A 81 -2.60 -13.21 8.32
N ARG A 82 -2.91 -13.26 9.61
CA ARG A 82 -3.85 -14.25 10.18
C ARG A 82 -5.30 -13.88 10.01
N LEU A 83 -5.59 -12.61 9.70
CA LEU A 83 -6.95 -12.17 9.43
C LEU A 83 -7.38 -12.57 8.02
N SER A 84 -8.54 -13.22 7.93
CA SER A 84 -9.20 -13.49 6.67
C SER A 84 -10.62 -12.95 6.78
N HIS A 85 -10.88 -11.86 6.08
CA HIS A 85 -12.17 -11.19 6.05
C HIS A 85 -12.32 -10.42 4.74
N PRO A 86 -13.50 -10.42 4.10
CA PRO A 86 -13.69 -9.75 2.79
C PRO A 86 -13.43 -8.25 2.81
N ASN A 87 -13.50 -7.61 3.98
CA ASN A 87 -13.24 -6.18 4.15
C ASN A 87 -11.92 -5.88 4.85
N VAL A 88 -10.99 -6.82 4.85
CA VAL A 88 -9.62 -6.64 5.31
C VAL A 88 -8.67 -6.94 4.16
N VAL A 89 -7.74 -6.03 3.90
CA VAL A 89 -6.69 -6.23 2.90
C VAL A 89 -5.85 -7.46 3.27
N ALA A 90 -5.76 -8.41 2.36
CA ALA A 90 -5.00 -9.63 2.59
C ALA A 90 -3.50 -9.35 2.54
N VAL A 91 -2.77 -9.86 3.52
CA VAL A 91 -1.30 -9.85 3.54
C VAL A 91 -0.81 -11.16 2.93
N TYR A 92 0.04 -11.05 1.90
CA TYR A 92 0.55 -12.21 1.16
C TYR A 92 1.93 -12.65 1.60
N ASP A 93 2.82 -11.70 1.89
CA ASP A 93 4.22 -11.99 2.15
C ASP A 93 4.89 -10.83 2.89
N GLN A 94 6.02 -11.13 3.53
CA GLN A 94 6.87 -10.16 4.20
C GLN A 94 8.33 -10.52 3.93
N GLY A 95 9.16 -9.54 3.69
CA GLY A 95 10.58 -9.77 3.44
C GLY A 95 11.47 -8.62 3.90
N ASP A 96 12.74 -8.92 3.91
CA ASP A 96 13.83 -7.98 4.12
C ASP A 96 14.91 -8.27 3.07
N GLU A 97 15.21 -7.28 2.24
CA GLU A 97 16.27 -7.37 1.26
C GLU A 97 17.24 -6.20 1.44
N ASP A 98 18.46 -6.51 1.87
CA ASP A 98 19.53 -5.54 2.11
C ASP A 98 19.08 -4.36 3.01
N GLY A 99 18.35 -4.66 4.08
CA GLY A 99 17.81 -3.66 5.00
C GLY A 99 16.53 -2.97 4.52
N THR A 100 16.02 -3.34 3.35
CA THR A 100 14.73 -2.86 2.84
C THR A 100 13.62 -3.81 3.32
N VAL A 101 12.93 -3.43 4.38
CA VAL A 101 11.81 -4.20 4.93
C VAL A 101 10.54 -3.88 4.15
N PHE A 102 9.86 -4.91 3.69
CA PHE A 102 8.66 -4.76 2.87
C PHE A 102 7.55 -5.75 3.25
N LEU A 103 6.35 -5.42 2.83
CA LEU A 103 5.13 -6.19 2.98
C LEU A 103 4.39 -6.25 1.65
N ALA A 104 4.17 -7.45 1.13
CA ALA A 104 3.33 -7.66 -0.05
C ALA A 104 1.89 -7.96 0.38
N MET A 105 0.94 -7.29 -0.25
CA MET A 105 -0.47 -7.39 0.12
C MET A 105 -1.38 -7.21 -1.09
N GLU A 106 -2.65 -7.47 -0.88
CA GLU A 106 -3.69 -7.24 -1.86
C GLU A 106 -3.66 -5.79 -2.37
N LEU A 107 -3.65 -5.62 -3.69
CA LEU A 107 -3.91 -4.33 -4.32
C LEU A 107 -5.42 -4.15 -4.45
N VAL A 108 -5.93 -3.09 -3.86
CA VAL A 108 -7.35 -2.71 -3.95
C VAL A 108 -7.48 -1.52 -4.89
N PRO A 109 -7.94 -1.73 -6.14
CA PRO A 109 -8.23 -0.63 -7.05
C PRO A 109 -9.43 0.18 -6.53
N GLY A 110 -9.27 1.48 -6.43
CA GLY A 110 -10.32 2.35 -5.91
C GLY A 110 -9.78 3.61 -5.28
N HIS A 111 -10.50 4.11 -4.29
CA HIS A 111 -10.21 5.36 -3.60
C HIS A 111 -10.18 5.14 -2.09
N THR A 112 -9.67 6.13 -1.37
CA THR A 112 -9.82 6.14 0.09
C THR A 112 -11.19 6.66 0.50
N LEU A 113 -11.63 6.31 1.71
CA LEU A 113 -12.84 6.91 2.28
C LEU A 113 -12.69 8.45 2.42
N ARG A 114 -11.47 8.94 2.62
CA ARG A 114 -11.19 10.39 2.60
C ARG A 114 -11.58 11.03 1.27
N ASP A 115 -11.26 10.40 0.16
CA ASP A 115 -11.60 10.89 -1.17
C ASP A 115 -13.12 10.92 -1.38
N VAL A 116 -13.81 9.88 -0.93
CA VAL A 116 -15.29 9.81 -0.96
C VAL A 116 -15.90 10.92 -0.12
N ILE A 117 -15.41 11.16 1.09
CA ILE A 117 -15.89 12.23 1.97
C ILE A 117 -15.70 13.59 1.30
N ARG A 118 -14.54 13.86 0.72
CA ARG A 118 -14.27 15.14 0.02
C ARG A 118 -15.21 15.38 -1.16
N LYS A 119 -15.55 14.32 -1.86
CA LYS A 119 -16.39 14.40 -3.08
C LYS A 119 -17.88 14.45 -2.77
N GLU A 120 -18.34 13.71 -1.76
CA GLU A 120 -19.77 13.47 -1.51
C GLU A 120 -20.32 14.20 -0.28
N SER A 121 -19.48 14.84 0.54
CA SER A 121 -19.98 15.51 1.75
C SER A 121 -20.61 16.87 1.46
N PRO A 122 -21.67 17.21 2.21
CA PRO A 122 -22.38 16.40 3.20
C PRO A 122 -23.19 15.28 2.53
N MET A 123 -23.15 14.09 3.13
CA MET A 123 -23.85 12.92 2.59
C MET A 123 -25.03 12.50 3.50
N PRO A 124 -26.05 11.82 2.97
CA PRO A 124 -27.12 11.26 3.76
C PRO A 124 -26.60 10.24 4.78
N ALA A 125 -27.22 10.15 5.96
CA ALA A 125 -26.85 9.20 6.99
C ALA A 125 -26.87 7.75 6.49
N THR A 126 -27.80 7.39 5.61
CA THR A 126 -27.89 6.07 4.99
C THR A 126 -26.65 5.72 4.17
N ARG A 127 -26.10 6.69 3.44
CA ARG A 127 -24.85 6.53 2.69
C ARG A 127 -23.65 6.35 3.63
N ALA A 128 -23.55 7.17 4.66
CA ALA A 128 -22.49 7.07 5.66
C ALA A 128 -22.51 5.71 6.38
N LEU A 129 -23.68 5.22 6.78
CA LEU A 129 -23.83 3.92 7.42
C LEU A 129 -23.47 2.78 6.49
N ALA A 130 -23.86 2.85 5.22
CA ALA A 130 -23.49 1.84 4.22
C ALA A 130 -21.97 1.73 4.00
N LEU A 131 -21.25 2.84 4.11
CA LEU A 131 -19.79 2.87 4.04
C LEU A 131 -19.13 2.33 5.32
N LEU A 132 -19.72 2.59 6.48
CA LEU A 132 -19.15 2.20 7.78
C LEU A 132 -19.44 0.76 8.20
N GLU A 133 -20.56 0.18 7.79
CA GLU A 133 -20.94 -1.18 8.19
C GLU A 133 -19.88 -2.23 7.85
N PRO A 134 -19.30 -2.29 6.64
CA PRO A 134 -18.21 -3.19 6.32
C PRO A 134 -16.94 -2.95 7.17
N VAL A 135 -16.63 -1.70 7.48
CA VAL A 135 -15.49 -1.34 8.33
C VAL A 135 -15.68 -1.88 9.74
N LEU A 136 -16.88 -1.73 10.32
CA LEU A 136 -17.20 -2.25 11.64
C LEU A 136 -17.14 -3.78 11.66
N SER A 137 -17.60 -4.44 10.61
CA SER A 137 -17.50 -5.89 10.46
C SER A 137 -16.03 -6.36 10.45
N ALA A 138 -15.18 -5.68 9.70
CA ALA A 138 -13.75 -5.95 9.67
C ALA A 138 -13.09 -5.76 11.05
N LEU A 139 -13.38 -4.64 11.72
CA LEU A 139 -12.88 -4.36 13.07
C LEU A 139 -13.36 -5.39 14.09
N ALA A 140 -14.61 -5.81 14.02
CA ALA A 140 -15.12 -6.86 14.90
C ALA A 140 -14.39 -8.19 14.71
N SER A 141 -14.06 -8.55 13.46
CA SER A 141 -13.25 -9.73 13.16
C SER A 141 -11.84 -9.61 13.75
N ALA A 142 -11.19 -8.46 13.58
CA ALA A 142 -9.86 -8.20 14.15
C ALA A 142 -9.87 -8.29 15.69
N HIS A 143 -10.87 -7.69 16.33
CA HIS A 143 -11.00 -7.70 17.80
C HIS A 143 -11.22 -9.11 18.35
N ARG A 144 -12.01 -9.93 17.67
CA ARG A 144 -12.18 -11.36 18.06
C ARG A 144 -10.86 -12.14 17.95
N ALA A 145 -9.98 -11.74 17.03
CA ALA A 145 -8.64 -12.32 16.88
C ALA A 145 -7.60 -11.71 17.84
N GLY A 146 -8.00 -10.81 18.74
CA GLY A 146 -7.12 -10.15 19.69
C GLY A 146 -6.32 -8.98 19.11
N LEU A 147 -6.71 -8.47 17.94
CA LEU A 147 -6.03 -7.37 17.25
C LEU A 147 -6.79 -6.07 17.41
N VAL A 148 -6.08 -4.99 17.69
CA VAL A 148 -6.61 -3.64 17.76
C VAL A 148 -5.88 -2.78 16.74
N HIS A 149 -6.62 -2.10 15.86
CA HIS A 149 -6.03 -1.31 14.76
C HIS A 149 -5.23 -0.10 15.25
N ARG A 150 -5.78 0.68 16.19
CA ARG A 150 -5.18 1.88 16.82
C ARG A 150 -5.02 3.11 15.93
N ASP A 151 -5.31 3.03 14.65
CA ASP A 151 -5.20 4.16 13.70
C ASP A 151 -6.33 4.15 12.68
N VAL A 152 -7.57 4.00 13.16
CA VAL A 152 -8.75 4.04 12.30
C VAL A 152 -9.01 5.48 11.85
N LYS A 153 -8.93 5.71 10.56
CA LYS A 153 -9.16 7.02 9.93
C LYS A 153 -9.56 6.83 8.47
N PRO A 154 -10.19 7.84 7.84
CA PRO A 154 -10.66 7.71 6.46
C PRO A 154 -9.58 7.38 5.44
N GLU A 155 -8.33 7.78 5.66
CA GLU A 155 -7.19 7.48 4.81
C GLU A 155 -6.82 6.00 4.80
N ASN A 156 -7.17 5.27 5.87
CA ASN A 156 -6.88 3.84 6.04
C ASN A 156 -8.03 2.92 5.62
N VAL A 157 -9.12 3.50 5.12
CA VAL A 157 -10.24 2.74 4.56
C VAL A 157 -10.24 2.89 3.05
N LEU A 158 -10.12 1.76 2.36
CA LEU A 158 -10.14 1.71 0.90
C LEU A 158 -11.55 1.35 0.43
N ILE A 159 -12.05 2.09 -0.54
CA ILE A 159 -13.31 1.81 -1.21
C ILE A 159 -12.95 1.25 -2.59
N ALA A 160 -13.16 -0.03 -2.79
CA ALA A 160 -12.87 -0.68 -4.05
C ALA A 160 -13.81 -0.21 -5.17
N ASP A 161 -13.36 -0.32 -6.42
CA ASP A 161 -14.16 0.09 -7.59
C ASP A 161 -15.46 -0.72 -7.72
N ASP A 162 -15.50 -1.92 -7.14
CA ASP A 162 -16.70 -2.77 -7.06
C ASP A 162 -17.63 -2.45 -5.86
N GLY A 163 -17.31 -1.41 -5.10
CA GLY A 163 -18.09 -0.94 -3.94
C GLY A 163 -17.75 -1.58 -2.60
N ARG A 164 -16.79 -2.52 -2.57
CA ARG A 164 -16.30 -3.10 -1.31
C ARG A 164 -15.53 -2.11 -0.47
#